data_db04a542515a95aeed1d835834bcc919
#
_entry.id   db04a542515a95aeed1d835834bcc919
#
_cell.length_a   1.000
_cell.length_b   1.000
_cell.length_c   1.000
_cell.angle_alpha   90.00
_cell.angle_beta   90.00
_cell.angle_gamma   90.00
#
_symmetry.space_group_name_H-M   'P 1'
#
loop_
_entity.id
_entity.type
_entity.pdbx_description
1 polymer ?
#
loop_
_entity_poly.entity_id
_entity_poly.type
_entity_poly.pdbx_seq_one_letter_code
_entity_poly.pdbx_strand_id
1 'polypeptide(L)'
;MRELTVQTDCGLIKGMEENGALAWKGIPYAQPPVRFSAPQPVEKWSGVRDGTRFGPSCPQENEKRAPMAEDCLYLNIWSPDTEGARPVMFFIHGGSFAGGSASEPAYNGANLAQKEDVVVVTVNYRVGILGFLDFSFLDEAFRPNCGLLDILEALRW
;
A
#
# COMPACT_ATOMS: atom_id res chain seq x y z
N MET A 1 17.43 17.44 5.99
CA MET A 1 16.13 16.78 5.71
C MET A 1 15.22 17.04 6.91
N ARG A 2 14.05 17.62 6.66
CA ARG A 2 13.04 17.84 7.71
C ARG A 2 12.49 16.46 8.11
N GLU A 3 12.54 16.11 9.39
CA GLU A 3 11.94 14.87 9.88
C GLU A 3 10.44 15.08 9.95
N LEU A 4 9.70 14.31 9.14
CA LEU A 4 8.26 14.41 9.04
C LEU A 4 7.62 13.20 9.70
N THR A 5 7.27 13.34 10.96
CA THR A 5 6.55 12.31 11.70
C THR A 5 5.09 12.76 11.83
N VAL A 6 4.17 11.92 11.34
CA VAL A 6 2.73 12.17 11.41
C VAL A 6 2.06 11.13 12.30
N GLN A 7 0.99 11.53 12.96
CA GLN A 7 0.11 10.64 13.70
C GLN A 7 -1.00 10.14 12.80
N THR A 8 -1.16 8.82 12.71
CA THR A 8 -2.32 8.15 12.10
C THR A 8 -3.16 7.49 13.18
N ASP A 9 -4.31 6.95 12.83
CA ASP A 9 -5.15 6.18 13.75
C ASP A 9 -4.46 4.90 14.27
N CYS A 10 -3.46 4.40 13.52
CA CYS A 10 -2.71 3.18 13.86
C CYS A 10 -1.41 3.46 14.61
N GLY A 11 -0.84 4.67 14.53
CA GLY A 11 0.40 5.03 15.23
C GLY A 11 1.21 6.11 14.48
N LEU A 12 2.41 6.39 14.99
CA LEU A 12 3.31 7.39 14.39
C LEU A 12 4.08 6.81 13.20
N ILE A 13 4.21 7.60 12.14
CA ILE A 13 4.98 7.24 10.94
C ILE A 13 5.93 8.37 10.60
N LYS A 14 7.20 8.04 10.39
CA LYS A 14 8.23 8.95 9.92
C LYS A 14 8.28 8.91 8.40
N GLY A 15 8.06 10.05 7.76
CA GLY A 15 8.20 10.25 6.32
C GLY A 15 9.50 10.92 5.90
N MET A 16 9.52 11.36 4.66
CA MET A 16 10.64 12.08 4.04
C MET A 16 10.15 13.12 3.04
N GLU A 17 11.03 14.03 2.64
CA GLU A 17 10.80 14.88 1.47
C GLU A 17 11.30 14.16 0.22
N GLU A 18 10.51 14.15 -0.83
CA GLU A 18 10.83 13.55 -2.12
C GLU A 18 10.29 14.41 -3.27
N ASN A 19 11.19 14.91 -4.12
CA ASN A 19 10.84 15.74 -5.28
C ASN A 19 9.92 16.93 -4.94
N GLY A 20 10.11 17.53 -3.77
CA GLY A 20 9.33 18.68 -3.28
C GLY A 20 8.05 18.29 -2.54
N ALA A 21 7.59 17.05 -2.63
CA ALA A 21 6.45 16.55 -1.85
C ALA A 21 6.91 15.87 -0.55
N LEU A 22 5.99 15.72 0.37
CA LEU A 22 6.12 14.86 1.54
C LEU A 22 5.74 13.44 1.15
N ALA A 23 6.51 12.45 1.58
CA ALA A 23 6.28 11.05 1.21
C ALA A 23 6.33 10.14 2.45
N TRP A 24 5.38 9.24 2.54
CA TRP A 24 5.33 8.13 3.49
C TRP A 24 5.13 6.84 2.70
N LYS A 25 6.06 5.89 2.83
CA LYS A 25 6.12 4.67 2.04
C LYS A 25 6.09 3.44 2.93
N GLY A 26 5.61 2.32 2.39
CA GLY A 26 5.60 1.04 3.11
C GLY A 26 4.74 1.08 4.37
N ILE A 27 3.61 1.76 4.32
CA ILE A 27 2.66 1.83 5.43
C ILE A 27 1.77 0.59 5.37
N PRO A 28 1.74 -0.27 6.39
CA PRO A 28 0.84 -1.41 6.40
C PRO A 28 -0.59 -0.92 6.59
N TYR A 29 -1.50 -1.36 5.74
CA TYR A 29 -2.93 -1.09 5.87
C TYR A 29 -3.71 -2.31 6.39
N ALA A 30 -3.06 -3.48 6.41
CA ALA A 30 -3.59 -4.73 6.94
C ALA A 30 -2.49 -5.52 7.65
N GLN A 31 -2.89 -6.53 8.44
CA GLN A 31 -1.96 -7.52 8.98
C GLN A 31 -1.34 -8.36 7.85
N PRO A 32 -0.17 -9.01 8.07
CA PRO A 32 0.36 -9.97 7.11
C PRO A 32 -0.72 -10.98 6.70
N PRO A 33 -0.99 -11.15 5.40
CA PRO A 33 -2.14 -11.92 4.95
C PRO A 33 -1.97 -13.42 5.22
N VAL A 34 -3.06 -14.05 5.64
CA VAL A 34 -3.20 -15.51 5.58
C VAL A 34 -3.65 -15.86 4.16
N ARG A 35 -3.01 -16.89 3.55
CA ARG A 35 -3.33 -17.31 2.18
C ARG A 35 -4.82 -17.62 2.03
N PHE A 36 -5.39 -17.11 0.94
CA PHE A 36 -6.80 -17.30 0.54
C PHE A 36 -7.84 -16.80 1.54
N SER A 37 -7.43 -16.01 2.54
CA SER A 37 -8.34 -15.41 3.51
C SER A 37 -8.48 -13.91 3.28
N ALA A 38 -9.58 -13.32 3.74
CA ALA A 38 -9.77 -11.87 3.72
C ALA A 38 -8.68 -11.17 4.56
N PRO A 39 -8.22 -9.97 4.15
CA PRO A 39 -7.29 -9.19 4.95
C PRO A 39 -7.90 -8.87 6.32
N GLN A 40 -7.05 -8.77 7.32
CA GLN A 40 -7.43 -8.32 8.64
C GLN A 40 -6.93 -6.89 8.86
N PRO A 41 -7.69 -6.01 9.50
CA PRO A 41 -7.24 -4.66 9.82
C PRO A 41 -5.88 -4.67 10.51
N VAL A 42 -5.05 -3.68 10.19
CA VAL A 42 -3.74 -3.54 10.83
C VAL A 42 -3.91 -3.23 12.33
N GLU A 43 -3.07 -3.83 13.16
CA GLU A 43 -3.02 -3.51 14.58
C GLU A 43 -2.31 -2.16 14.83
N LYS A 44 -2.74 -1.46 15.87
CA LYS A 44 -2.05 -0.25 16.32
C LYS A 44 -0.64 -0.61 16.80
N TRP A 45 0.32 0.22 16.41
CA TRP A 45 1.71 0.03 16.84
C TRP A 45 2.16 1.12 17.81
N SER A 46 3.13 0.78 18.65
CA SER A 46 3.83 1.71 19.51
C SER A 46 5.11 2.23 18.86
N GLY A 47 5.55 3.43 19.26
CA GLY A 47 6.75 4.07 18.70
C GLY A 47 6.53 4.66 17.30
N VAL A 48 7.62 4.94 16.60
CA VAL A 48 7.61 5.56 15.27
C VAL A 48 8.01 4.54 14.23
N ARG A 49 7.13 4.27 13.27
CA ARG A 49 7.42 3.40 12.13
C ARG A 49 8.18 4.16 11.05
N ASP A 50 9.17 3.53 10.45
CA ASP A 50 9.91 4.08 9.31
C ASP A 50 9.06 3.99 8.03
N GLY A 51 8.63 5.13 7.53
CA GLY A 51 7.90 5.31 6.27
C GLY A 51 8.76 5.90 5.16
N THR A 52 10.08 5.68 5.16
CA THR A 52 10.98 6.23 4.13
C THR A 52 11.28 5.25 2.99
N ARG A 53 10.81 4.00 3.10
CA ARG A 53 11.08 2.92 2.12
C ARG A 53 9.81 2.20 1.73
N PHE A 54 9.74 1.80 0.48
CA PHE A 54 8.67 0.93 0.00
C PHE A 54 8.66 -0.41 0.74
N GLY A 55 7.48 -0.94 1.00
CA GLY A 55 7.30 -2.32 1.41
C GLY A 55 7.55 -3.30 0.24
N PRO A 56 7.64 -4.61 0.52
CA PRO A 56 7.81 -5.62 -0.51
C PRO A 56 6.60 -5.68 -1.45
N SER A 57 6.85 -6.11 -2.70
CA SER A 57 5.80 -6.45 -3.66
C SER A 57 5.16 -7.79 -3.30
N CYS A 58 3.91 -7.97 -3.70
CA CYS A 58 3.24 -9.26 -3.53
C CYS A 58 3.88 -10.33 -4.44
N PRO A 59 3.89 -11.61 -4.03
CA PRO A 59 4.49 -12.69 -4.81
C PRO A 59 3.87 -12.77 -6.20
N GLN A 60 4.72 -12.78 -7.24
CA GLN A 60 4.34 -12.76 -8.64
C GLN A 60 5.52 -13.22 -9.51
N GLU A 61 5.25 -13.59 -10.75
CA GLU A 61 6.31 -13.88 -11.70
C GLU A 61 6.98 -12.58 -12.21
N ASN A 62 8.26 -12.68 -12.52
CA ASN A 62 9.04 -11.63 -13.19
C ASN A 62 9.22 -10.29 -12.45
N GLU A 63 8.87 -10.18 -11.17
CA GLU A 63 9.25 -9.01 -10.36
C GLU A 63 10.78 -9.02 -10.13
N LYS A 64 11.45 -7.97 -10.57
CA LYS A 64 12.92 -7.83 -10.46
C LYS A 64 13.35 -6.55 -9.74
N ARG A 65 12.42 -5.67 -9.41
CA ARG A 65 12.70 -4.31 -8.93
C ARG A 65 12.61 -4.18 -7.41
N ALA A 66 11.75 -4.98 -6.79
CA ALA A 66 11.52 -4.93 -5.35
C ALA A 66 11.60 -6.36 -4.76
N PRO A 67 12.00 -6.51 -3.50
CA PRO A 67 11.86 -7.78 -2.81
C PRO A 67 10.38 -8.17 -2.77
N MET A 68 10.11 -9.47 -2.89
CA MET A 68 8.76 -10.03 -2.78
C MET A 68 8.57 -10.71 -1.43
N ALA A 69 7.39 -10.55 -0.85
CA ALA A 69 6.97 -11.28 0.34
C ALA A 69 5.45 -11.45 0.35
N GLU A 70 4.94 -12.44 1.07
CA GLU A 70 3.48 -12.55 1.30
C GLU A 70 2.99 -11.42 2.20
N ASP A 71 3.81 -10.96 3.15
CA ASP A 71 3.58 -9.70 3.86
C ASP A 71 3.83 -8.52 2.91
N CYS A 72 2.84 -8.20 2.09
CA CYS A 72 2.92 -7.22 1.00
C CYS A 72 1.81 -6.15 1.06
N LEU A 73 0.93 -6.17 2.05
CA LEU A 73 -0.23 -5.30 2.14
C LEU A 73 0.15 -3.91 2.65
N TYR A 74 0.85 -3.16 1.79
CA TYR A 74 1.38 -1.83 2.08
C TYR A 74 0.86 -0.80 1.09
N LEU A 75 0.70 0.44 1.56
CA LEU A 75 0.41 1.59 0.74
C LEU A 75 1.51 2.66 0.87
N ASN A 76 1.51 3.61 -0.06
CA ASN A 76 2.41 4.74 -0.06
C ASN A 76 1.60 6.01 -0.27
N ILE A 77 2.01 7.12 0.37
CA ILE A 77 1.31 8.40 0.33
C ILE A 77 2.29 9.49 -0.06
N TRP A 78 1.87 10.37 -0.95
CA TRP A 78 2.53 11.64 -1.25
C TRP A 78 1.54 12.79 -1.04
N SER A 79 2.01 13.88 -0.42
CA SER A 79 1.21 15.07 -0.18
C SER A 79 2.06 16.32 -0.36
N PRO A 80 1.52 17.46 -0.80
CA PRO A 80 2.23 18.73 -0.82
C PRO A 80 2.69 19.18 0.58
N ASP A 81 1.85 18.98 1.58
CA ASP A 81 2.11 19.27 2.99
C ASP A 81 1.22 18.40 3.91
N THR A 82 1.19 18.71 5.20
CA THR A 82 0.36 18.00 6.22
C THR A 82 -0.89 18.76 6.61
N GLU A 83 -1.17 19.90 5.99
CA GLU A 83 -2.26 20.80 6.37
C GLU A 83 -3.47 20.69 5.43
N GLY A 84 -4.64 21.05 5.92
CA GLY A 84 -5.86 21.18 5.12
C GLY A 84 -6.51 19.85 4.75
N ALA A 85 -7.53 19.98 3.89
CA ALA A 85 -8.27 18.84 3.33
C ALA A 85 -8.13 18.85 1.80
N ARG A 86 -7.46 17.85 1.24
CA ARG A 86 -7.21 17.72 -0.19
C ARG A 86 -7.96 16.53 -0.78
N PRO A 87 -8.28 16.60 -2.07
CA PRO A 87 -8.73 15.42 -2.79
C PRO A 87 -7.68 14.31 -2.73
N VAL A 88 -8.14 13.08 -2.58
CA VAL A 88 -7.27 11.90 -2.56
C VAL A 88 -7.38 11.17 -3.89
N MET A 89 -6.25 11.02 -4.58
CA MET A 89 -6.13 10.13 -5.73
C MET A 89 -5.62 8.77 -5.26
N PHE A 90 -6.51 7.81 -5.18
CA PHE A 90 -6.17 6.43 -4.84
C PHE A 90 -5.87 5.64 -6.12
N PHE A 91 -4.61 5.22 -6.28
CA PHE A 91 -4.12 4.56 -7.47
C PHE A 91 -3.95 3.06 -7.25
N ILE A 92 -4.62 2.27 -8.08
CA ILE A 92 -4.55 0.81 -8.13
C ILE A 92 -3.69 0.44 -9.34
N HIS A 93 -2.54 -0.20 -9.11
CA HIS A 93 -1.65 -0.56 -10.20
C HIS A 93 -2.25 -1.59 -11.17
N GLY A 94 -1.81 -1.54 -12.42
CA GLY A 94 -2.16 -2.52 -13.44
C GLY A 94 -1.36 -3.81 -13.32
N GLY A 95 -1.55 -4.72 -14.29
CA GLY A 95 -0.84 -6.01 -14.37
C GLY A 95 -1.78 -7.20 -14.55
N SER A 96 -3.02 -6.97 -15.03
CA SER A 96 -4.00 -8.00 -15.38
C SER A 96 -4.27 -8.99 -14.25
N PHE A 97 -4.28 -8.50 -13.01
CA PHE A 97 -4.43 -9.29 -11.78
C PHE A 97 -3.30 -10.28 -11.50
N ALA A 98 -2.34 -10.43 -12.41
CA ALA A 98 -1.25 -11.41 -12.32
C ALA A 98 0.03 -10.84 -11.71
N GLY A 99 0.22 -9.51 -11.74
CA GLY A 99 1.43 -8.85 -11.26
C GLY A 99 1.27 -7.34 -11.14
N GLY A 100 2.38 -6.64 -10.89
CA GLY A 100 2.45 -5.21 -10.67
C GLY A 100 2.82 -4.85 -9.22
N SER A 101 3.18 -3.60 -9.00
CA SER A 101 3.55 -3.10 -7.68
C SER A 101 3.32 -1.61 -7.55
N ALA A 102 2.90 -1.18 -6.36
CA ALA A 102 2.78 0.24 -6.00
C ALA A 102 4.14 0.97 -5.91
N SER A 103 5.24 0.24 -5.94
CA SER A 103 6.61 0.78 -5.87
C SER A 103 7.22 1.05 -7.25
N GLU A 104 6.48 0.85 -8.35
CA GLU A 104 7.01 1.14 -9.69
C GLU A 104 7.34 2.62 -9.83
N PRO A 105 8.52 2.98 -10.40
CA PRO A 105 8.93 4.38 -10.56
C PRO A 105 7.93 5.25 -11.32
N ALA A 106 7.18 4.66 -12.26
CA ALA A 106 6.16 5.35 -13.04
C ALA A 106 4.97 5.81 -12.17
N TYR A 107 4.77 5.22 -11.01
CA TYR A 107 3.67 5.51 -10.09
C TYR A 107 4.07 6.41 -8.92
N ASN A 108 5.27 6.99 -8.97
CA ASN A 108 5.70 7.95 -7.96
C ASN A 108 4.79 9.18 -7.98
N GLY A 109 4.07 9.39 -6.88
CA GLY A 109 3.04 10.42 -6.75
C GLY A 109 3.54 11.83 -6.48
N ALA A 110 4.85 12.03 -6.21
CA ALA A 110 5.37 13.32 -5.74
C ALA A 110 5.07 14.48 -6.69
N ASN A 111 5.33 14.30 -7.98
CA ASN A 111 5.09 15.34 -8.98
C ASN A 111 3.59 15.70 -9.12
N LEU A 112 2.73 14.69 -9.08
CA LEU A 112 1.29 14.88 -9.19
C LEU A 112 0.75 15.59 -7.95
N ALA A 113 1.16 15.15 -6.76
CA ALA A 113 0.77 15.77 -5.50
C ALA A 113 1.11 17.28 -5.50
N GLN A 114 2.33 17.64 -5.92
CA GLN A 114 2.77 19.04 -5.96
C GLN A 114 2.06 19.89 -7.01
N LYS A 115 1.81 19.35 -8.21
CA LYS A 115 1.25 20.13 -9.31
C LYS A 115 -0.25 20.34 -9.19
N GLU A 116 -0.96 19.32 -8.72
CA GLU A 116 -2.42 19.30 -8.72
C GLU A 116 -3.01 19.54 -7.32
N ASP A 117 -2.16 19.79 -6.31
CA ASP A 117 -2.55 20.02 -4.92
C ASP A 117 -3.45 18.88 -4.36
N VAL A 118 -3.04 17.62 -4.58
CA VAL A 118 -3.76 16.42 -4.18
C VAL A 118 -2.91 15.50 -3.31
N VAL A 119 -3.54 14.66 -2.53
CA VAL A 119 -2.88 13.51 -1.88
C VAL A 119 -2.91 12.33 -2.86
N VAL A 120 -1.75 11.75 -3.16
CA VAL A 120 -1.64 10.55 -3.99
C VAL A 120 -1.37 9.34 -3.11
N VAL A 121 -2.18 8.31 -3.25
CA VAL A 121 -2.01 7.03 -2.56
C VAL A 121 -1.82 5.93 -3.59
N THR A 122 -0.76 5.13 -3.46
CA THR A 122 -0.57 3.89 -4.24
C THR A 122 -0.63 2.68 -3.33
N VAL A 123 -1.20 1.58 -3.80
CA VAL A 123 -1.48 0.41 -2.96
C VAL A 123 -0.96 -0.88 -3.59
N ASN A 124 -0.27 -1.71 -2.81
CA ASN A 124 -0.06 -3.11 -3.13
C ASN A 124 -1.29 -3.92 -2.72
N TYR A 125 -1.63 -4.93 -3.50
CA TYR A 125 -2.66 -5.92 -3.21
C TYR A 125 -2.21 -7.27 -3.72
N ARG A 126 -2.72 -8.36 -3.16
CA ARG A 126 -2.38 -9.71 -3.62
C ARG A 126 -2.79 -9.90 -5.08
N VAL A 127 -1.89 -10.46 -5.85
CA VAL A 127 -2.03 -10.72 -7.29
C VAL A 127 -1.92 -12.21 -7.59
N GLY A 128 -2.24 -12.59 -8.82
CA GLY A 128 -2.13 -13.97 -9.30
C GLY A 128 -2.98 -14.95 -8.47
N ILE A 129 -2.42 -16.12 -8.24
CA ILE A 129 -3.10 -17.21 -7.51
C ILE A 129 -3.51 -16.76 -6.09
N LEU A 130 -2.63 -16.04 -5.38
CA LEU A 130 -2.88 -15.61 -4.01
C LEU A 130 -3.98 -14.56 -3.89
N GLY A 131 -4.22 -13.78 -4.95
CA GLY A 131 -5.18 -12.68 -4.96
C GLY A 131 -6.52 -13.01 -5.61
N PHE A 132 -6.55 -13.84 -6.64
CA PHE A 132 -7.72 -13.91 -7.52
C PHE A 132 -8.23 -15.31 -7.84
N LEU A 133 -7.54 -16.40 -7.45
CA LEU A 133 -8.11 -17.73 -7.57
C LEU A 133 -9.14 -18.00 -6.47
N ASP A 134 -10.18 -18.73 -6.86
CA ASP A 134 -11.22 -19.21 -5.94
C ASP A 134 -10.90 -20.61 -5.45
N PHE A 135 -10.61 -20.73 -4.17
CA PHE A 135 -10.39 -22.00 -3.48
C PHE A 135 -11.47 -22.27 -2.42
N SER A 136 -12.57 -21.54 -2.43
CA SER A 136 -13.64 -21.67 -1.42
C SER A 136 -14.28 -23.07 -1.41
N PHE A 137 -14.11 -23.85 -2.48
CA PHE A 137 -14.56 -25.25 -2.54
C PHE A 137 -13.69 -26.21 -1.72
N LEU A 138 -12.48 -25.79 -1.30
CA LEU A 138 -11.57 -26.62 -0.48
C LEU A 138 -11.75 -26.36 1.01
N ASP A 139 -12.06 -25.12 1.41
CA ASP A 139 -12.20 -24.73 2.81
C ASP A 139 -13.16 -23.53 2.93
N GLU A 140 -14.08 -23.58 3.88
CA GLU A 140 -15.04 -22.51 4.16
C GLU A 140 -14.38 -21.19 4.63
N ALA A 141 -13.15 -21.25 5.14
CA ALA A 141 -12.37 -20.06 5.51
C ALA A 141 -11.82 -19.32 4.29
N PHE A 142 -11.69 -19.98 3.13
CA PHE A 142 -11.14 -19.38 1.93
C PHE A 142 -12.15 -18.44 1.26
N ARG A 143 -11.63 -17.36 0.71
CA ARG A 143 -12.42 -16.31 0.04
C ARG A 143 -11.90 -16.11 -1.38
N PRO A 144 -12.77 -16.01 -2.37
CA PRO A 144 -12.40 -15.57 -3.70
C PRO A 144 -12.04 -14.09 -3.70
N ASN A 145 -11.28 -13.67 -4.70
CA ASN A 145 -10.95 -12.27 -4.95
C ASN A 145 -10.30 -11.55 -3.74
N CYS A 146 -9.39 -12.24 -3.05
CA CYS A 146 -8.65 -11.66 -1.93
C CYS A 146 -7.95 -10.35 -2.29
N GLY A 147 -7.43 -10.23 -3.52
CA GLY A 147 -6.81 -8.98 -3.99
C GLY A 147 -7.81 -7.80 -4.05
N LEU A 148 -9.07 -8.05 -4.39
CA LEU A 148 -10.10 -7.02 -4.33
C LEU A 148 -10.45 -6.65 -2.88
N LEU A 149 -10.49 -7.64 -1.98
CA LEU A 149 -10.70 -7.39 -0.55
C LEU A 149 -9.56 -6.58 0.05
N ASP A 150 -8.32 -6.81 -0.38
CA ASP A 150 -7.15 -6.03 0.02
C ASP A 150 -7.30 -4.56 -0.38
N ILE A 151 -7.72 -4.28 -1.62
CA ILE A 151 -7.98 -2.91 -2.11
C ILE A 151 -9.07 -2.23 -1.27
N LEU A 152 -10.15 -2.94 -0.94
CA LEU A 152 -11.22 -2.41 -0.10
C LEU A 152 -10.74 -2.11 1.32
N GLU A 153 -9.85 -2.93 1.89
CA GLU A 153 -9.27 -2.69 3.20
C GLU A 153 -8.34 -1.48 3.19
N ALA A 154 -7.53 -1.32 2.14
CA ALA A 154 -6.68 -0.14 1.96
C ALA A 154 -7.49 1.17 1.80
N LEU A 155 -8.68 1.11 1.21
CA LEU A 155 -9.60 2.27 1.11
C LEU A 155 -10.25 2.64 2.45
N ARG A 156 -10.34 1.69 3.40
CA ARG A 156 -10.87 1.95 4.73
C ARG A 156 -9.84 2.52 5.68
N TRP A 157 -8.58 2.19 5.43
CA TRP A 157 -7.45 2.68 6.22
C TRP A 157 -7.27 4.19 6.07
#